data_76ccf40050d617e37f52745918dbeeef
#
_entry.id   76ccf40050d617e37f52745918dbeeef
#
_cell.length_a   1.000
_cell.length_b   1.000
_cell.length_c   1.000
_cell.angle_alpha   90.00
_cell.angle_beta   90.00
_cell.angle_gamma   90.00
#
_symmetry.space_group_name_H-M   'P 1'
#
loop_
_entity.id
_entity.type
_entity.pdbx_description
1 polymer ?
#
loop_
_entity_poly.entity_id
_entity_poly.type
_entity_poly.pdbx_seq_one_letter_code
_entity_poly.pdbx_strand_id
1 'polypeptide(L)'
;MNKTKLILIIAFLVFTAVTFIHPVYPREQFLQHAGTVLLLIPLIADLVKDKMPMSAFVGILLFAILHVIGARYIYSYVPYKEWSVSLSIVDADFFQDTRNHYDRFVHLCFGVLLFPYLQYACKQWFNLKTLPAVFMAWLIIQTGSMVYELFEWLLTIVLSPEQADNYNGQQGDIWDAQKDMVLAMLGSTLMAVHYFVKDRFRQEE
;
A
#
# COMPACT_ATOMS: atom_id res chain seq x y z
N MET A 1 -17.73 -16.90 -10.33
CA MET A 1 -17.28 -16.15 -9.13
C MET A 1 -16.42 -17.06 -8.27
N ASN A 2 -15.19 -16.68 -8.02
CA ASN A 2 -14.24 -17.46 -7.22
C ASN A 2 -14.60 -17.37 -5.73
N LYS A 3 -14.95 -18.50 -5.12
CA LYS A 3 -15.38 -18.55 -3.70
C LYS A 3 -14.27 -18.07 -2.76
N THR A 4 -13.01 -18.41 -3.05
CA THR A 4 -11.86 -17.98 -2.24
C THR A 4 -11.70 -16.46 -2.23
N LYS A 5 -11.76 -15.81 -3.40
CA LYS A 5 -11.68 -14.34 -3.52
C LYS A 5 -12.84 -13.66 -2.77
N LEU A 6 -14.05 -14.23 -2.87
CA LEU A 6 -15.21 -13.71 -2.14
C LEU A 6 -15.01 -13.78 -0.62
N ILE A 7 -14.55 -14.93 -0.12
CA ILE A 7 -14.28 -15.12 1.32
C ILE A 7 -13.23 -14.12 1.80
N LEU A 8 -12.16 -13.93 1.03
CA LEU A 8 -11.10 -12.97 1.35
C LEU A 8 -11.62 -11.53 1.44
N ILE A 9 -12.49 -11.10 0.50
CA ILE A 9 -13.10 -9.77 0.58
C ILE A 9 -14.02 -9.64 1.78
N ILE A 10 -14.86 -10.65 2.06
CA ILE A 10 -15.74 -10.60 3.23
C ILE A 10 -14.91 -10.50 4.52
N ALA A 11 -13.86 -11.31 4.66
CA ALA A 11 -12.96 -11.25 5.80
C ALA A 11 -12.30 -9.86 5.94
N PHE A 12 -11.86 -9.26 4.83
CA PHE A 12 -11.30 -7.92 4.80
C PHE A 12 -12.34 -6.84 5.22
N LEU A 13 -13.58 -6.93 4.73
CA LEU A 13 -14.64 -5.99 5.11
C LEU A 13 -15.00 -6.11 6.59
N VAL A 14 -15.05 -7.33 7.12
CA VAL A 14 -15.25 -7.55 8.56
C VAL A 14 -14.08 -6.97 9.37
N PHE A 15 -12.83 -7.24 8.94
CA PHE A 15 -11.65 -6.64 9.56
C PHE A 15 -11.72 -5.10 9.55
N THR A 16 -12.06 -4.50 8.41
CA THR A 16 -12.21 -3.05 8.28
C THR A 16 -13.30 -2.52 9.23
N ALA A 17 -14.46 -3.18 9.29
CA ALA A 17 -15.55 -2.80 10.19
C ALA A 17 -15.13 -2.86 11.68
N VAL A 18 -14.34 -3.85 12.07
CA VAL A 18 -13.81 -3.98 13.43
C VAL A 18 -12.90 -2.79 13.80
N THR A 19 -12.16 -2.23 12.83
CA THR A 19 -11.30 -1.05 13.10
C THR A 19 -12.08 0.21 13.48
N PHE A 20 -13.39 0.27 13.22
CA PHE A 20 -14.25 1.38 13.65
C PHE A 20 -14.79 1.21 15.07
N ILE A 21 -14.51 0.10 15.74
CA ILE A 21 -14.86 -0.08 17.15
C ILE A 21 -13.85 0.70 18.00
N HIS A 22 -14.33 1.71 18.74
CA HIS A 22 -13.49 2.61 19.53
C HIS A 22 -12.30 3.18 18.74
N PRO A 23 -12.55 3.93 17.64
CA PRO A 23 -11.49 4.47 16.80
C PRO A 23 -10.66 5.48 17.59
N VAL A 24 -9.33 5.46 17.36
CA VAL A 24 -8.39 6.39 18.02
C VAL A 24 -8.54 7.80 17.44
N TYR A 25 -8.68 7.89 16.13
CA TYR A 25 -8.82 9.13 15.36
C TYR A 25 -9.99 9.01 14.38
N PRO A 26 -11.26 9.15 14.85
CA PRO A 26 -12.44 8.77 14.06
C PRO A 26 -12.62 9.57 12.77
N ARG A 27 -12.29 10.86 12.78
CA ARG A 27 -12.44 11.74 11.60
C ARG A 27 -11.38 11.44 10.56
N GLU A 28 -10.13 11.37 10.98
CA GLU A 28 -8.97 11.12 10.13
C GLU A 28 -9.06 9.70 9.56
N GLN A 29 -9.41 8.71 10.37
CA GLN A 29 -9.65 7.35 9.91
C GLN A 29 -10.72 7.30 8.83
N PHE A 30 -11.83 7.99 9.00
CA PHE A 30 -12.90 8.03 8.00
C PHE A 30 -12.41 8.61 6.66
N LEU A 31 -11.64 9.70 6.69
CA LEU A 31 -11.08 10.32 5.49
C LEU A 31 -10.09 9.39 4.77
N GLN A 32 -9.24 8.69 5.51
CA GLN A 32 -8.29 7.72 4.97
C GLN A 32 -8.98 6.57 4.22
N HIS A 33 -10.20 6.19 4.61
CA HIS A 33 -10.93 5.12 3.92
C HIS A 33 -11.36 5.46 2.47
N ALA A 34 -11.18 6.69 1.99
CA ALA A 34 -11.26 6.99 0.56
C ALA A 34 -10.27 6.12 -0.24
N GLY A 35 -9.03 5.94 0.27
CA GLY A 35 -8.04 5.02 -0.30
C GLY A 35 -8.50 3.56 -0.28
N THR A 36 -9.13 3.11 0.82
CA THR A 36 -9.70 1.75 0.91
C THR A 36 -10.76 1.50 -0.18
N VAL A 37 -11.64 2.47 -0.42
CA VAL A 37 -12.66 2.37 -1.49
C VAL A 37 -12.00 2.23 -2.85
N LEU A 38 -10.97 3.01 -3.16
CA LEU A 38 -10.22 2.91 -4.42
C LEU A 38 -9.58 1.53 -4.60
N LEU A 39 -9.00 0.97 -3.54
CA LEU A 39 -8.39 -0.37 -3.56
C LEU A 39 -9.42 -1.50 -3.73
N LEU A 40 -10.64 -1.32 -3.26
CA LEU A 40 -11.73 -2.29 -3.42
C LEU A 40 -12.28 -2.34 -4.85
N ILE A 41 -12.20 -1.27 -5.63
CA ILE A 41 -12.74 -1.23 -7.00
C ILE A 41 -12.23 -2.39 -7.86
N PRO A 42 -10.91 -2.59 -8.04
CA PRO A 42 -10.40 -3.70 -8.85
C PRO A 42 -10.72 -5.08 -8.25
N LEU A 43 -10.75 -5.22 -6.92
CA LEU A 43 -11.07 -6.48 -6.26
C LEU A 43 -12.53 -6.89 -6.49
N ILE A 44 -13.47 -5.96 -6.34
CA ILE A 44 -14.91 -6.20 -6.58
C ILE A 44 -15.17 -6.46 -8.06
N ALA A 45 -14.54 -5.67 -8.95
CA ALA A 45 -14.65 -5.90 -10.38
C ALA A 45 -14.17 -7.30 -10.80
N ASP A 46 -13.16 -7.83 -10.14
CA ASP A 46 -12.63 -9.17 -10.42
C ASP A 46 -13.52 -10.28 -9.87
N LEU A 47 -14.32 -10.07 -8.83
CA LEU A 47 -15.32 -11.06 -8.40
C LEU A 47 -16.30 -11.44 -9.52
N VAL A 48 -16.59 -10.49 -10.40
CA VAL A 48 -17.50 -10.72 -11.55
C VAL A 48 -16.73 -11.33 -12.72
N LYS A 49 -15.53 -10.80 -13.02
CA LYS A 49 -14.75 -11.18 -14.22
C LYS A 49 -13.90 -12.41 -14.01
N ASP A 50 -13.43 -12.64 -12.80
CA ASP A 50 -12.54 -13.74 -12.35
C ASP A 50 -11.32 -13.98 -13.28
N LYS A 51 -10.68 -12.90 -13.71
CA LYS A 51 -9.55 -12.91 -14.65
C LYS A 51 -8.21 -12.52 -14.01
N MET A 52 -8.25 -11.82 -12.86
CA MET A 52 -7.06 -11.38 -12.16
C MET A 52 -6.32 -12.58 -11.55
N PRO A 53 -5.00 -12.71 -11.76
CA PRO A 53 -4.19 -13.70 -11.07
C PRO A 53 -4.31 -13.59 -9.55
N MET A 54 -4.30 -14.72 -8.84
CA MET A 54 -4.42 -14.72 -7.37
C MET A 54 -3.32 -13.90 -6.69
N SER A 55 -2.11 -13.90 -7.22
CA SER A 55 -1.00 -13.08 -6.69
C SER A 55 -1.28 -11.58 -6.76
N ALA A 56 -1.89 -11.11 -7.86
CA ALA A 56 -2.29 -9.72 -8.02
C ALA A 56 -3.45 -9.36 -7.07
N PHE A 57 -4.44 -10.25 -6.94
CA PHE A 57 -5.56 -10.08 -6.04
C PHE A 57 -5.11 -9.99 -4.57
N VAL A 58 -4.28 -10.94 -4.14
CA VAL A 58 -3.73 -10.99 -2.78
C VAL A 58 -2.81 -9.79 -2.53
N GLY A 59 -2.03 -9.35 -3.51
CA GLY A 59 -1.19 -8.15 -3.39
C GLY A 59 -2.01 -6.90 -3.04
N ILE A 60 -3.09 -6.63 -3.79
CA ILE A 60 -3.99 -5.50 -3.48
C ILE A 60 -4.60 -5.66 -2.09
N LEU A 61 -5.06 -6.87 -1.74
CA LEU A 61 -5.71 -7.13 -0.47
C LEU A 61 -4.76 -6.93 0.72
N LEU A 62 -3.53 -7.42 0.64
CA LEU A 62 -2.51 -7.21 1.67
C LEU A 62 -2.17 -5.73 1.82
N PHE A 63 -2.02 -5.00 0.70
CA PHE A 63 -1.81 -3.57 0.76
C PHE A 63 -3.01 -2.85 1.39
N ALA A 64 -4.24 -3.25 1.07
CA ALA A 64 -5.45 -2.69 1.67
C ALA A 64 -5.52 -2.96 3.19
N ILE A 65 -5.07 -4.13 3.67
CA ILE A 65 -4.96 -4.43 5.11
C ILE A 65 -3.96 -3.48 5.78
N LEU A 66 -2.77 -3.30 5.21
CA LEU A 66 -1.77 -2.35 5.73
C LEU A 66 -2.33 -0.93 5.76
N HIS A 67 -2.99 -0.51 4.68
CA HIS A 67 -3.64 0.80 4.62
C HIS A 67 -4.71 0.98 5.72
N VAL A 68 -5.58 -0.01 5.95
CA VAL A 68 -6.61 0.04 7.01
C VAL A 68 -6.00 0.12 8.41
N ILE A 69 -4.89 -0.59 8.65
CA ILE A 69 -4.14 -0.47 9.91
C ILE A 69 -3.58 0.95 10.04
N GLY A 70 -2.93 1.46 8.99
CA GLY A 70 -2.45 2.84 8.94
C GLY A 70 -3.56 3.85 9.21
N ALA A 71 -4.70 3.72 8.54
CA ALA A 71 -5.86 4.59 8.71
C ALA A 71 -6.36 4.65 10.15
N ARG A 72 -6.42 3.50 10.85
CA ARG A 72 -6.85 3.44 12.26
C ARG A 72 -5.96 4.26 13.19
N TYR A 73 -4.66 4.31 12.94
CA TYR A 73 -3.63 4.92 13.77
C TYR A 73 -2.98 6.14 13.11
N ILE A 74 -3.60 6.68 12.04
CA ILE A 74 -3.08 7.77 11.20
C ILE A 74 -1.59 7.60 10.84
N TYR A 75 -1.21 6.36 10.50
CA TYR A 75 0.15 5.91 10.13
C TYR A 75 1.23 6.17 11.18
N SER A 76 1.34 7.39 11.68
CA SER A 76 2.37 7.82 12.64
C SER A 76 2.29 7.16 14.01
N TYR A 77 1.15 6.56 14.37
CA TYR A 77 0.91 5.99 15.70
C TYR A 77 0.60 4.50 15.68
N VAL A 78 0.90 3.80 14.59
CA VAL A 78 0.74 2.33 14.55
C VAL A 78 1.67 1.69 15.57
N PRO A 79 1.16 0.96 16.57
CA PRO A 79 1.97 0.44 17.68
C PRO A 79 2.70 -0.87 17.30
N TYR A 80 3.36 -0.90 16.13
CA TYR A 80 4.05 -2.09 15.64
C TYR A 80 5.27 -2.46 16.50
N LYS A 81 5.89 -1.47 17.16
CA LYS A 81 7.03 -1.68 18.08
C LYS A 81 6.56 -2.49 19.29
N GLU A 82 5.47 -2.04 19.92
CA GLU A 82 4.86 -2.69 21.08
C GLU A 82 4.33 -4.08 20.71
N TRP A 83 3.71 -4.23 19.55
CA TRP A 83 3.24 -5.53 19.08
C TRP A 83 4.40 -6.51 18.87
N SER A 84 5.49 -6.08 18.26
CA SER A 84 6.65 -6.94 18.00
C SER A 84 7.34 -7.40 19.28
N VAL A 85 7.41 -6.54 20.30
CA VAL A 85 7.93 -6.89 21.62
C VAL A 85 6.97 -7.85 22.35
N SER A 86 5.67 -7.54 22.35
CA SER A 86 4.65 -8.38 23.02
C SER A 86 4.54 -9.78 22.43
N LEU A 87 4.82 -9.92 21.12
CA LEU A 87 4.87 -11.18 20.41
C LEU A 87 6.25 -11.87 20.48
N SER A 88 7.20 -11.31 21.23
CA SER A 88 8.57 -11.82 21.36
C SER A 88 9.31 -11.98 20.03
N ILE A 89 8.98 -11.11 19.05
CA ILE A 89 9.67 -11.07 17.75
C ILE A 89 11.02 -10.37 17.89
N VAL A 90 11.08 -9.31 18.71
CA VAL A 90 12.29 -8.54 19.03
C VAL A 90 12.30 -8.18 20.52
N ASP A 91 13.48 -7.88 21.04
CA ASP A 91 13.66 -7.36 22.40
C ASP A 91 13.24 -5.88 22.48
N ALA A 92 12.89 -5.42 23.69
CA ALA A 92 12.47 -4.05 23.92
C ALA A 92 13.49 -2.99 23.47
N ASP A 93 14.78 -3.31 23.59
CA ASP A 93 15.90 -2.44 23.22
C ASP A 93 16.22 -2.42 21.70
N PHE A 94 15.52 -3.22 20.91
CA PHE A 94 15.73 -3.27 19.45
C PHE A 94 15.40 -1.93 18.76
N PHE A 95 14.34 -1.27 19.20
CA PHE A 95 13.90 0.00 18.64
C PHE A 95 14.54 1.19 19.37
N GLN A 96 15.68 1.64 18.92
CA GLN A 96 16.35 2.83 19.47
C GLN A 96 15.82 4.14 18.87
N ASP A 97 15.17 4.09 17.73
CA ASP A 97 14.59 5.25 17.06
C ASP A 97 13.22 5.62 17.65
N THR A 98 13.00 6.90 17.89
CA THR A 98 11.72 7.44 18.35
C THR A 98 10.69 7.55 17.23
N ARG A 99 11.13 7.65 15.95
CA ARG A 99 10.25 7.76 14.80
C ARG A 99 9.44 6.49 14.61
N ASN A 100 8.17 6.65 14.23
CA ASN A 100 7.35 5.56 13.70
C ASN A 100 7.60 5.43 12.19
N HIS A 101 8.12 4.28 11.76
CA HIS A 101 8.45 4.01 10.35
C HIS A 101 7.34 3.27 9.58
N TYR A 102 6.13 3.19 10.13
CA TYR A 102 5.07 2.43 9.50
C TYR A 102 4.71 2.98 8.12
N ASP A 103 4.64 4.28 7.98
CA ASP A 103 4.35 4.95 6.72
C ASP A 103 5.38 4.57 5.64
N ARG A 104 6.65 4.71 5.94
CA ARG A 104 7.76 4.28 5.08
C ARG A 104 7.65 2.82 4.64
N PHE A 105 7.29 1.95 5.58
CA PHE A 105 7.07 0.53 5.27
C PHE A 105 5.89 0.35 4.30
N VAL A 106 4.82 1.11 4.47
CA VAL A 106 3.66 1.08 3.56
C VAL A 106 4.05 1.56 2.16
N HIS A 107 4.87 2.61 2.01
CA HIS A 107 5.38 3.05 0.71
C HIS A 107 6.23 1.97 0.01
N LEU A 108 7.11 1.28 0.74
CA LEU A 108 7.82 0.12 0.20
C LEU A 108 6.84 -0.97 -0.27
N CYS A 109 5.85 -1.30 0.57
CA CYS A 109 4.81 -2.28 0.27
C CYS A 109 3.91 -1.85 -0.89
N PHE A 110 3.64 -0.56 -1.08
CA PHE A 110 2.96 -0.03 -2.25
C PHE A 110 3.67 -0.46 -3.54
N GLY A 111 4.99 -0.26 -3.58
CA GLY A 111 5.83 -0.67 -4.72
C GLY A 111 5.82 -2.19 -4.96
N VAL A 112 5.85 -2.98 -3.90
CA VAL A 112 5.93 -4.45 -4.01
C VAL A 112 4.57 -5.08 -4.29
N LEU A 113 3.55 -4.73 -3.49
CA LEU A 113 2.29 -5.46 -3.46
C LEU A 113 1.33 -5.07 -4.60
N LEU A 114 1.36 -3.81 -5.06
CA LEU A 114 0.51 -3.39 -6.19
C LEU A 114 1.13 -3.69 -7.55
N PHE A 115 2.43 -3.94 -7.64
CA PHE A 115 3.11 -4.19 -8.89
C PHE A 115 2.51 -5.35 -9.71
N PRO A 116 2.20 -6.54 -9.13
CA PRO A 116 1.60 -7.64 -9.87
C PRO A 116 0.27 -7.28 -10.53
N TYR A 117 -0.55 -6.50 -9.83
CA TYR A 117 -1.82 -6.01 -10.37
C TYR A 117 -1.62 -5.02 -11.51
N LEU A 118 -0.74 -4.03 -11.33
CA LEU A 118 -0.49 -3.01 -12.36
C LEU A 118 0.12 -3.63 -13.62
N GLN A 119 1.06 -4.56 -13.48
CA GLN A 119 1.63 -5.30 -14.60
C GLN A 119 0.53 -6.12 -15.33
N TYR A 120 -0.33 -6.80 -14.60
CA TYR A 120 -1.48 -7.51 -15.16
C TYR A 120 -2.42 -6.54 -15.89
N ALA A 121 -2.80 -5.43 -15.26
CA ALA A 121 -3.70 -4.44 -15.83
C ALA A 121 -3.15 -3.83 -17.13
N CYS A 122 -1.85 -3.49 -17.15
CA CYS A 122 -1.18 -2.98 -18.34
C CYS A 122 -1.23 -3.99 -19.50
N LYS A 123 -1.05 -5.27 -19.22
CA LYS A 123 -1.20 -6.33 -20.24
C LYS A 123 -2.61 -6.43 -20.77
N GLN A 124 -3.61 -6.35 -19.90
CA GLN A 124 -5.02 -6.54 -20.30
C GLN A 124 -5.64 -5.32 -20.97
N TRP A 125 -5.36 -4.11 -20.45
CA TRP A 125 -6.03 -2.90 -20.93
C TRP A 125 -5.32 -2.28 -22.14
N PHE A 126 -3.98 -2.36 -22.19
CA PHE A 126 -3.19 -1.78 -23.27
C PHE A 126 -2.59 -2.82 -24.21
N ASN A 127 -2.92 -4.11 -24.01
CA ASN A 127 -2.42 -5.24 -24.80
C ASN A 127 -0.88 -5.25 -24.90
N LEU A 128 -0.20 -4.88 -23.81
CA LEU A 128 1.26 -4.81 -23.78
C LEU A 128 1.89 -6.20 -23.62
N LYS A 129 3.03 -6.41 -24.27
CA LYS A 129 3.92 -7.54 -23.98
C LYS A 129 4.49 -7.43 -22.56
N THR A 130 5.10 -8.52 -22.05
CA THR A 130 5.56 -8.59 -20.67
C THR A 130 6.49 -7.44 -20.28
N LEU A 131 7.57 -7.20 -21.02
CA LEU A 131 8.55 -6.15 -20.66
C LEU A 131 7.99 -4.72 -20.70
N PRO A 132 7.29 -4.29 -21.77
CA PRO A 132 6.60 -3.00 -21.76
C PRO A 132 5.59 -2.86 -20.60
N ALA A 133 4.86 -3.93 -20.24
CA ALA A 133 3.93 -3.91 -19.12
C ALA A 133 4.64 -3.77 -17.77
N VAL A 134 5.81 -4.41 -17.60
CA VAL A 134 6.67 -4.25 -16.41
C VAL A 134 7.14 -2.81 -16.28
N PHE A 135 7.64 -2.21 -17.38
CA PHE A 135 8.11 -0.83 -17.37
C PHE A 135 6.96 0.15 -17.09
N MET A 136 5.81 -0.05 -17.72
CA MET A 136 4.63 0.79 -17.48
C MET A 136 4.13 0.67 -16.03
N ALA A 137 4.07 -0.53 -15.46
CA ALA A 137 3.70 -0.74 -14.07
C ALA A 137 4.67 -0.01 -13.11
N TRP A 138 5.97 -0.06 -13.39
CA TRP A 138 6.99 0.69 -12.65
C TRP A 138 6.73 2.19 -12.71
N LEU A 139 6.47 2.77 -13.89
CA LEU A 139 6.14 4.20 -14.06
C LEU A 139 4.85 4.58 -13.32
N ILE A 140 3.81 3.74 -13.34
CA ILE A 140 2.55 4.00 -12.64
C ILE A 140 2.78 4.07 -11.12
N ILE A 141 3.63 3.20 -10.57
CA ILE A 141 3.99 3.26 -9.14
C ILE A 141 4.70 4.58 -8.81
N GLN A 142 5.70 5.00 -9.62
CA GLN A 142 6.39 6.28 -9.38
C GLN A 142 5.40 7.45 -9.42
N THR A 143 4.55 7.48 -10.45
CA THR A 143 3.53 8.53 -10.60
C THR A 143 2.54 8.51 -9.45
N GLY A 144 2.08 7.33 -9.03
CA GLY A 144 1.15 7.18 -7.92
C GLY A 144 1.73 7.68 -6.59
N SER A 145 2.98 7.29 -6.28
CA SER A 145 3.68 7.77 -5.09
C SER A 145 3.87 9.29 -5.13
N MET A 146 4.37 9.84 -6.25
CA MET A 146 4.53 11.28 -6.42
C MET A 146 3.21 12.05 -6.25
N VAL A 147 2.12 11.56 -6.84
CA VAL A 147 0.80 12.21 -6.74
C VAL A 147 0.30 12.17 -5.29
N TYR A 148 0.56 11.08 -4.56
CA TYR A 148 0.18 10.97 -3.17
C TYR A 148 0.94 11.99 -2.31
N GLU A 149 2.25 12.12 -2.46
CA GLU A 149 3.07 13.12 -1.75
C GLU A 149 2.67 14.57 -2.08
N LEU A 150 2.33 14.84 -3.35
CA LEU A 150 1.79 16.15 -3.75
C LEU A 150 0.41 16.41 -3.11
N PHE A 151 -0.41 15.38 -2.96
CA PHE A 151 -1.68 15.49 -2.26
C PHE A 151 -1.47 15.81 -0.77
N GLU A 152 -0.56 15.13 -0.08
CA GLU A 152 -0.20 15.45 1.30
C GLU A 152 0.32 16.87 1.46
N TRP A 153 1.21 17.30 0.56
CA TRP A 153 1.67 18.69 0.53
C TRP A 153 0.51 19.68 0.34
N LEU A 154 -0.45 19.38 -0.55
CA LEU A 154 -1.62 20.23 -0.77
C LEU A 154 -2.48 20.32 0.50
N LEU A 155 -2.59 19.24 1.27
CA LEU A 155 -3.32 19.27 2.55
C LEU A 155 -2.67 20.23 3.56
N THR A 156 -1.36 20.42 3.54
CA THR A 156 -0.70 21.43 4.41
C THR A 156 -1.11 22.86 4.11
N ILE A 157 -1.58 23.13 2.89
CA ILE A 157 -2.06 24.46 2.48
C ILE A 157 -3.52 24.68 2.88
N VAL A 158 -4.33 23.61 2.92
CA VAL A 158 -5.79 23.69 3.11
C VAL A 158 -6.21 23.44 4.55
N LEU A 159 -5.49 22.58 5.28
CA LEU A 159 -5.79 22.20 6.66
C LEU A 159 -5.08 23.13 7.67
N SER A 160 -5.53 23.10 8.92
CA SER A 160 -4.76 23.72 10.00
C SER A 160 -3.42 22.97 10.19
N PRO A 161 -2.37 23.64 10.72
CA PRO A 161 -1.06 23.00 10.93
C PRO A 161 -1.17 21.67 11.70
N GLU A 162 -1.95 21.64 12.78
CA GLU A 162 -2.16 20.44 13.59
C GLU A 162 -2.84 19.30 12.80
N GLN A 163 -3.83 19.61 11.97
CA GLN A 163 -4.50 18.62 11.13
C GLN A 163 -3.59 18.10 10.01
N ALA A 164 -2.77 18.98 9.43
CA ALA A 164 -1.81 18.62 8.41
C ALA A 164 -0.72 17.70 8.98
N ASP A 165 -0.15 18.05 10.13
CA ASP A 165 0.88 17.23 10.81
C ASP A 165 0.35 15.84 11.18
N ASN A 166 -0.90 15.77 11.65
CA ASN A 166 -1.55 14.50 11.97
C ASN A 166 -1.80 13.64 10.73
N TYR A 167 -2.08 14.25 9.58
CA TYR A 167 -2.38 13.52 8.34
C TYR A 167 -1.11 13.08 7.61
N ASN A 168 -0.13 13.97 7.46
CA ASN A 168 1.06 13.74 6.63
C ASN A 168 2.11 12.85 7.30
N GLY A 169 2.07 12.68 8.61
CA GLY A 169 2.97 11.76 9.28
C GLY A 169 4.46 12.12 9.26
N GLN A 170 4.81 13.37 8.92
CA GLN A 170 6.21 13.80 8.71
C GLN A 170 7.10 13.63 9.95
N GLN A 171 6.52 13.76 11.15
CA GLN A 171 7.25 13.59 12.42
C GLN A 171 8.57 14.40 12.48
N GLY A 172 8.57 15.61 11.88
CA GLY A 172 9.71 16.51 11.82
C GLY A 172 10.77 16.21 10.75
N ASP A 173 10.55 15.24 9.88
CA ASP A 173 11.47 14.93 8.78
C ASP A 173 11.11 15.74 7.52
N ILE A 174 11.92 16.78 7.21
CA ILE A 174 11.70 17.63 6.03
C ILE A 174 11.87 16.91 4.68
N TRP A 175 12.45 15.71 4.68
CA TRP A 175 12.69 14.87 3.50
C TRP A 175 11.75 13.65 3.44
N ASP A 176 10.66 13.67 4.20
CA ASP A 176 9.76 12.53 4.32
C ASP A 176 9.20 12.10 2.96
N ALA A 177 8.57 13.03 2.24
CA ALA A 177 8.02 12.81 0.91
C ALA A 177 9.04 12.16 -0.07
N GLN A 178 10.29 12.65 -0.08
CA GLN A 178 11.33 12.11 -0.95
C GLN A 178 11.75 10.70 -0.54
N LYS A 179 11.82 10.42 0.76
CA LYS A 179 12.17 9.08 1.28
C LYS A 179 11.07 8.08 0.98
N ASP A 180 9.82 8.49 1.06
CA ASP A 180 8.66 7.64 0.79
C ASP A 180 8.55 7.32 -0.70
N MET A 181 8.76 8.31 -1.58
CA MET A 181 8.90 8.05 -3.02
C MET A 181 10.06 7.10 -3.34
N VAL A 182 11.21 7.23 -2.69
CA VAL A 182 12.36 6.32 -2.88
C VAL A 182 12.03 4.90 -2.44
N LEU A 183 11.30 4.71 -1.35
CA LEU A 183 10.89 3.39 -0.89
C LEU A 183 9.88 2.73 -1.84
N ALA A 184 8.90 3.48 -2.35
CA ALA A 184 8.00 3.00 -3.39
C ALA A 184 8.76 2.62 -4.68
N MET A 185 9.75 3.42 -5.06
CA MET A 185 10.63 3.14 -6.19
C MET A 185 11.47 1.87 -5.95
N LEU A 186 12.03 1.71 -4.77
CA LEU A 186 12.81 0.52 -4.41
C LEU A 186 11.93 -0.74 -4.50
N GLY A 187 10.76 -0.74 -3.87
CA GLY A 187 9.82 -1.86 -3.90
C GLY A 187 9.41 -2.25 -5.32
N SER A 188 9.03 -1.26 -6.14
CA SER A 188 8.65 -1.49 -7.54
C SER A 188 9.83 -1.93 -8.42
N THR A 189 11.05 -1.45 -8.14
CA THR A 189 12.25 -1.87 -8.87
C THR A 189 12.61 -3.33 -8.57
N LEU A 190 12.51 -3.77 -7.31
CA LEU A 190 12.68 -5.17 -6.95
C LEU A 190 11.71 -6.08 -7.70
N MET A 191 10.45 -5.67 -7.80
CA MET A 191 9.44 -6.41 -8.55
C MET A 191 9.69 -6.37 -10.07
N ALA A 192 10.10 -5.24 -10.62
CA ALA A 192 10.45 -5.13 -12.04
C ALA A 192 11.61 -6.09 -12.40
N VAL A 193 12.64 -6.13 -11.58
CA VAL A 193 13.77 -7.08 -11.74
C VAL A 193 13.28 -8.52 -11.65
N HIS A 194 12.43 -8.86 -10.66
CA HIS A 194 11.84 -10.20 -10.54
C HIS A 194 11.10 -10.62 -11.82
N TYR A 195 10.23 -9.76 -12.35
CA TYR A 195 9.48 -10.08 -13.58
C TYR A 195 10.36 -10.14 -14.82
N PHE A 196 11.40 -9.29 -14.91
CA PHE A 196 12.37 -9.33 -15.98
C PHE A 196 13.14 -10.64 -16.02
N VAL A 197 13.68 -11.08 -14.89
CA VAL A 197 14.41 -12.33 -14.73
C VAL A 197 13.50 -13.52 -15.08
N LYS A 198 12.28 -13.54 -14.54
CA LYS A 198 11.30 -14.59 -14.83
C LYS A 198 10.95 -14.69 -16.33
N ASP A 199 10.82 -13.54 -17.01
CA ASP A 199 10.52 -13.53 -18.46
C ASP A 199 11.68 -14.08 -19.29
N ARG A 200 12.92 -13.79 -18.88
CA ARG A 200 14.13 -14.33 -19.54
C ARG A 200 14.21 -15.85 -19.46
N PHE A 201 14.06 -16.41 -18.28
CA PHE A 201 14.09 -17.88 -18.10
C PHE A 201 12.98 -18.59 -18.88
N ARG A 202 11.82 -17.93 -19.04
CA ARG A 202 10.70 -18.50 -19.79
C ARG A 202 10.89 -18.50 -21.32
N GLN A 203 11.79 -17.71 -21.84
CA GLN A 203 12.12 -17.67 -23.29
C GLN A 203 13.21 -18.68 -23.67
N GLU A 204 13.91 -19.25 -22.69
CA GLU A 204 14.97 -20.23 -22.87
C GLU A 204 14.45 -21.68 -22.78
N GLU A 205 13.19 -21.89 -22.34
CA GLU A 205 12.48 -23.18 -22.37
C GLU A 205 11.64 -23.33 -23.67
#